data_72f0b0ae2211ffb76752f0c93cc2af7a
#
_entry.id   72f0b0ae2211ffb76752f0c93cc2af7a
#
_cell.length_a   1.000
_cell.length_b   1.000
_cell.length_c   1.000
_cell.angle_alpha   90.00
_cell.angle_beta   90.00
_cell.angle_gamma   90.00
#
_symmetry.space_group_name_H-M   'P 1'
#
loop_
_entity.id
_entity.type
_entity.pdbx_description
1 polymer ?
#
loop_
_entity_poly.entity_id
_entity_poly.type
_entity_poly.pdbx_seq_one_letter_code
_entity_poly.pdbx_strand_id
1 'polypeptide(L)'
;MVTRTEIDTGIAKEIQQHLEFGAMTRFLHWVRAFMIVFLVASGFYIAYPFLQPDASGEPVIFLQAYNRAFHCIAGFVLIAASIFRVYLFFFAPSSKPERTSFWQLLNPLVWAKTIGAYLFIAKHPHIKGAYNPLQFTTYFVLGLVTLIICLTGVNLYANVYHDGLGGIMGACFSWIDSVCGGLANVRAIHHIATWVFIVFVPVHIYLVIWNSVRYPNGGADAMVSGIRYSEEQRV
;
A
#
# COMPACT_ATOMS: atom_id res chain seq x y z
N MET A 1 -4.26 -29.81 -0.43
CA MET A 1 -5.39 -29.37 -1.27
C MET A 1 -6.64 -29.89 -0.59
N VAL A 2 -7.46 -29.04 0.04
CA VAL A 2 -8.68 -29.47 0.75
C VAL A 2 -9.85 -29.03 -0.11
N THR A 3 -10.60 -30.00 -0.61
CA THR A 3 -11.83 -29.79 -1.37
C THR A 3 -13.02 -29.81 -0.41
N ARG A 4 -13.80 -28.75 -0.39
CA ARG A 4 -15.10 -28.70 0.29
C ARG A 4 -16.20 -28.77 -0.76
N THR A 5 -17.01 -29.80 -0.69
CA THR A 5 -18.15 -30.00 -1.60
C THR A 5 -19.40 -29.42 -0.94
N GLU A 6 -19.96 -28.36 -1.50
CA GLU A 6 -21.30 -27.91 -1.16
C GLU A 6 -22.28 -28.56 -2.13
N ILE A 7 -23.23 -29.32 -1.61
CA ILE A 7 -24.30 -29.96 -2.36
C ILE A 7 -25.48 -28.97 -2.38
N ASP A 8 -25.63 -28.27 -3.50
CA ASP A 8 -26.85 -27.50 -3.77
C ASP A 8 -27.42 -27.95 -5.11
N THR A 9 -28.63 -28.52 -5.03
CA THR A 9 -29.57 -28.86 -6.13
C THR A 9 -28.95 -29.33 -7.45
N GLY A 10 -28.30 -30.49 -7.44
CA GLY A 10 -28.07 -31.30 -8.64
C GLY A 10 -26.77 -31.09 -9.40
N ILE A 11 -25.96 -30.08 -9.04
CA ILE A 11 -24.62 -29.87 -9.62
C ILE A 11 -23.63 -29.62 -8.47
N ALA A 12 -22.74 -30.57 -8.20
CA ALA A 12 -21.69 -30.39 -7.22
C ALA A 12 -20.70 -29.32 -7.71
N LYS A 13 -20.74 -28.13 -7.12
CA LYS A 13 -19.73 -27.09 -7.35
C LYS A 13 -18.51 -27.43 -6.50
N GLU A 14 -17.40 -27.74 -7.13
CA GLU A 14 -16.14 -27.95 -6.42
C GLU A 14 -15.46 -26.59 -6.18
N ILE A 15 -15.39 -26.16 -4.91
CA ILE A 15 -14.72 -24.93 -4.52
C ILE A 15 -13.22 -25.25 -4.34
N GLN A 16 -12.40 -24.76 -5.25
CA GLN A 16 -10.96 -24.90 -5.16
C GLN A 16 -10.36 -23.75 -4.36
N GLN A 17 -9.55 -24.11 -3.34
CA GLN A 17 -8.76 -23.16 -2.56
C GLN A 17 -7.37 -23.03 -3.17
N HIS A 18 -6.93 -21.83 -3.47
CA HIS A 18 -5.56 -21.59 -3.88
C HIS A 18 -4.91 -20.48 -3.05
N LEU A 19 -3.62 -20.61 -2.80
CA LEU A 19 -2.83 -19.60 -2.11
C LEU A 19 -2.55 -18.46 -3.10
N GLU A 20 -3.08 -17.25 -2.81
CA GLU A 20 -2.88 -16.07 -3.64
C GLU A 20 -1.71 -15.23 -3.16
N PHE A 21 -1.59 -15.03 -1.83
CA PHE A 21 -0.53 -14.23 -1.24
C PHE A 21 0.26 -15.01 -0.19
N GLY A 22 1.58 -15.02 -0.33
CA GLY A 22 2.48 -15.61 0.65
C GLY A 22 2.41 -14.88 2.01
N ALA A 23 2.72 -15.59 3.10
CA ALA A 23 2.67 -15.05 4.46
C ALA A 23 3.50 -13.76 4.63
N MET A 24 4.69 -13.69 4.03
CA MET A 24 5.55 -12.52 4.10
C MET A 24 4.95 -11.31 3.35
N THR A 25 4.30 -11.52 2.20
CA THR A 25 3.59 -10.46 1.46
C THR A 25 2.48 -9.87 2.30
N ARG A 26 1.70 -10.70 2.99
CA ARG A 26 0.62 -10.28 3.90
C ARG A 26 1.16 -9.52 5.12
N PHE A 27 2.20 -10.05 5.74
CA PHE A 27 2.87 -9.38 6.87
C PHE A 27 3.35 -7.97 6.48
N LEU A 28 4.07 -7.85 5.36
CA LEU A 28 4.54 -6.55 4.87
C LEU A 28 3.40 -5.61 4.46
N HIS A 29 2.28 -6.14 3.96
CA HIS A 29 1.09 -5.33 3.70
C HIS A 29 0.58 -4.68 4.98
N TRP A 30 0.39 -5.44 6.06
CA TRP A 30 -0.11 -4.91 7.32
C TRP A 30 0.88 -3.98 8.00
N VAL A 31 2.18 -4.30 8.01
CA VAL A 31 3.21 -3.38 8.52
C VAL A 31 3.14 -2.04 7.80
N ARG A 32 3.09 -2.03 6.46
CA ARG A 32 3.00 -0.79 5.67
C ARG A 32 1.68 -0.06 5.93
N ALA A 33 0.55 -0.76 6.02
CA ALA A 33 -0.74 -0.16 6.30
C ALA A 33 -0.75 0.58 7.64
N PHE A 34 -0.27 -0.06 8.72
CA PHE A 34 -0.15 0.57 10.03
C PHE A 34 0.83 1.73 10.04
N MET A 35 1.98 1.58 9.40
CA MET A 35 2.97 2.67 9.32
C MET A 35 2.42 3.87 8.56
N ILE A 36 1.69 3.67 7.44
CA ILE A 36 1.07 4.78 6.69
C ILE A 36 0.07 5.53 7.56
N VAL A 37 -0.84 4.85 8.26
CA VAL A 37 -1.82 5.50 9.15
C VAL A 37 -1.12 6.28 10.25
N PHE A 38 -0.13 5.68 10.89
CA PHE A 38 0.65 6.34 11.94
C PHE A 38 1.42 7.56 11.41
N LEU A 39 2.07 7.44 10.23
CA LEU A 39 2.83 8.52 9.60
C LEU A 39 1.94 9.68 9.17
N VAL A 40 0.73 9.39 8.67
CA VAL A 40 -0.27 10.43 8.38
C VAL A 40 -0.62 11.19 9.66
N ALA A 41 -1.01 10.50 10.73
CA ALA A 41 -1.40 11.13 12.00
C ALA A 41 -0.26 11.96 12.61
N SER A 42 0.94 11.37 12.73
CA SER A 42 2.12 12.04 13.30
C SER A 42 2.62 13.19 12.43
N GLY A 43 2.54 13.05 11.09
CA GLY A 43 2.93 14.08 10.14
C GLY A 43 2.02 15.31 10.20
N PHE A 44 0.70 15.11 10.31
CA PHE A 44 -0.23 16.21 10.54
C PHE A 44 0.02 16.92 11.87
N TYR A 45 0.33 16.16 12.92
CA TYR A 45 0.67 16.76 14.21
C TYR A 45 2.01 17.53 14.17
N ILE A 46 2.98 17.12 13.34
CA ILE A 46 4.20 17.91 13.08
C ILE A 46 3.87 19.23 12.37
N ALA A 47 2.98 19.19 11.38
CA ALA A 47 2.62 20.37 10.59
C ALA A 47 1.71 21.33 11.36
N TYR A 48 0.79 20.81 12.17
CA TYR A 48 -0.22 21.57 12.92
C TYR A 48 -0.33 21.03 14.34
N PRO A 49 0.59 21.45 15.26
CA PRO A 49 0.57 20.99 16.65
C PRO A 49 -0.63 21.56 17.40
N PHE A 50 -1.63 20.72 17.65
CA PHE A 50 -2.87 21.09 18.35
C PHE A 50 -2.83 20.81 19.85
N LEU A 51 -1.91 19.97 20.32
CA LEU A 51 -1.63 19.76 21.73
C LEU A 51 -0.37 20.58 22.08
N GLN A 52 -0.55 21.61 22.88
CA GLN A 52 0.56 22.42 23.35
C GLN A 52 0.77 22.16 24.86
N PRO A 53 2.01 22.11 25.34
CA PRO A 53 2.27 22.04 26.78
C PRO A 53 1.77 23.31 27.45
N ASP A 54 1.31 23.20 28.68
CA ASP A 54 0.88 24.34 29.50
C ASP A 54 2.03 25.34 29.66
N ALA A 55 1.73 26.65 29.44
CA ALA A 55 2.73 27.72 29.46
C ALA A 55 3.23 28.07 30.86
N SER A 56 2.75 27.42 31.92
CA SER A 56 2.96 27.80 33.34
C SER A 56 4.17 27.17 34.01
N GLY A 57 5.11 26.53 33.31
CA GLY A 57 6.27 25.87 33.89
C GLY A 57 7.39 25.56 32.91
N GLU A 58 8.53 25.08 33.41
CA GLU A 58 9.59 24.54 32.56
C GLU A 58 9.02 23.43 31.69
N PRO A 59 9.36 23.36 30.38
CA PRO A 59 8.82 22.38 29.45
C PRO A 59 9.32 20.98 29.84
N VAL A 60 8.52 20.27 30.66
CA VAL A 60 8.82 18.90 31.08
C VAL A 60 8.44 17.89 30.03
N ILE A 61 7.63 18.30 29.02
CA ILE A 61 7.06 17.39 28.03
C ILE A 61 7.58 17.75 26.64
N PHE A 62 8.52 16.95 26.13
CA PHE A 62 9.08 17.07 24.78
C PHE A 62 8.18 16.39 23.73
N LEU A 63 6.86 16.63 23.78
CA LEU A 63 5.89 15.93 22.94
C LEU A 63 6.20 16.06 21.43
N GLN A 64 6.58 17.27 20.99
CA GLN A 64 6.96 17.51 19.60
C GLN A 64 8.24 16.76 19.19
N ALA A 65 9.23 16.70 20.07
CA ALA A 65 10.47 15.96 19.82
C ALA A 65 10.21 14.46 19.72
N TYR A 66 9.41 13.90 20.64
CA TYR A 66 9.02 12.49 20.60
C TYR A 66 8.20 12.17 19.35
N ASN A 67 7.22 13.01 19.00
CA ASN A 67 6.42 12.79 17.79
C ASN A 67 7.27 12.78 16.52
N ARG A 68 8.24 13.72 16.40
CA ARG A 68 9.19 13.73 15.28
C ARG A 68 10.08 12.48 15.27
N ALA A 69 10.60 12.06 16.43
CA ALA A 69 11.40 10.85 16.53
C ALA A 69 10.61 9.60 16.09
N PHE A 70 9.39 9.43 16.59
CA PHE A 70 8.53 8.30 16.20
C PHE A 70 8.12 8.37 14.72
N HIS A 71 7.86 9.56 14.19
CA HIS A 71 7.60 9.74 12.75
C HIS A 71 8.79 9.27 11.90
N CYS A 72 10.01 9.68 12.25
CA CYS A 72 11.22 9.25 11.57
C CYS A 72 11.44 7.73 11.67
N ILE A 73 11.28 7.14 12.87
CA ILE A 73 11.40 5.68 13.08
C ILE A 73 10.38 4.94 12.20
N ALA A 74 9.11 5.34 12.22
CA ALA A 74 8.06 4.75 11.40
C ALA A 74 8.34 4.92 9.90
N GLY A 75 8.93 6.05 9.50
CA GLY A 75 9.39 6.30 8.13
C GLY A 75 10.45 5.30 7.68
N PHE A 76 11.45 5.04 8.52
CA PHE A 76 12.48 4.03 8.22
C PHE A 76 11.91 2.61 8.16
N VAL A 77 10.95 2.27 9.04
CA VAL A 77 10.23 0.99 8.96
C VAL A 77 9.45 0.87 7.66
N LEU A 78 8.77 1.93 7.23
CA LEU A 78 8.04 1.95 5.95
C LEU A 78 9.00 1.76 4.76
N ILE A 79 10.17 2.43 4.77
CA ILE A 79 11.21 2.29 3.73
C ILE A 79 11.69 0.84 3.67
N ALA A 80 12.10 0.26 4.80
CA ALA A 80 12.59 -1.11 4.88
C ALA A 80 11.54 -2.12 4.40
N ALA A 81 10.29 -1.99 4.87
CA ALA A 81 9.19 -2.84 4.45
C ALA A 81 8.87 -2.70 2.95
N SER A 82 9.00 -1.49 2.39
CA SER A 82 8.77 -1.23 0.97
C SER A 82 9.87 -1.81 0.09
N ILE A 83 11.13 -1.68 0.48
CA ILE A 83 12.27 -2.30 -0.23
C ILE A 83 12.10 -3.82 -0.24
N PHE A 84 11.78 -4.41 0.93
CA PHE A 84 11.59 -5.85 1.03
C PHE A 84 10.37 -6.32 0.23
N ARG A 85 9.30 -5.54 0.17
CA ARG A 85 8.12 -5.84 -0.68
C ARG A 85 8.47 -5.81 -2.18
N VAL A 86 9.27 -4.86 -2.62
CA VAL A 86 9.79 -4.80 -4.00
C VAL A 86 10.66 -6.03 -4.30
N TYR A 87 11.55 -6.40 -3.38
CA TYR A 87 12.34 -7.63 -3.51
C TYR A 87 11.45 -8.87 -3.68
N LEU A 88 10.42 -9.05 -2.83
CA LEU A 88 9.49 -10.17 -2.94
C LEU A 88 8.72 -10.17 -4.26
N PHE A 89 8.33 -9.00 -4.75
CA PHE A 89 7.61 -8.89 -6.02
C PHE A 89 8.44 -9.46 -7.18
N PHE A 90 9.73 -9.16 -7.23
CA PHE A 90 10.59 -9.62 -8.32
C PHE A 90 11.10 -11.05 -8.14
N PHE A 91 11.47 -11.45 -6.93
CA PHE A 91 12.23 -12.67 -6.68
C PHE A 91 11.43 -13.80 -6.02
N ALA A 92 10.35 -13.52 -5.29
CA ALA A 92 9.58 -14.56 -4.64
C ALA A 92 8.72 -15.36 -5.65
N PRO A 93 8.76 -16.71 -5.61
CA PRO A 93 7.89 -17.55 -6.42
C PRO A 93 6.40 -17.31 -6.14
N SER A 94 6.05 -17.02 -4.89
CA SER A 94 4.67 -16.71 -4.46
C SER A 94 4.09 -15.44 -5.11
N SER A 95 4.91 -14.52 -5.63
CA SER A 95 4.48 -13.32 -6.34
C SER A 95 4.33 -13.52 -7.86
N LYS A 96 4.45 -14.75 -8.35
CA LYS A 96 4.24 -15.06 -9.78
C LYS A 96 2.84 -14.64 -10.27
N PRO A 97 1.73 -14.87 -9.55
CA PRO A 97 0.39 -14.41 -9.97
C PRO A 97 0.30 -12.87 -10.08
N GLU A 98 1.02 -12.14 -9.22
CA GLU A 98 1.06 -10.69 -9.27
C GLU A 98 1.80 -10.19 -10.52
N ARG A 99 2.95 -10.79 -10.85
CA ARG A 99 3.71 -10.45 -12.06
C ARG A 99 2.98 -10.79 -13.35
N THR A 100 2.23 -11.89 -13.37
CA THR A 100 1.44 -12.28 -14.57
C THR A 100 0.33 -11.28 -14.87
N SER A 101 -0.15 -10.53 -13.87
CA SER A 101 -1.13 -9.47 -14.05
C SER A 101 -0.64 -8.33 -14.95
N PHE A 102 0.68 -8.12 -15.06
CA PHE A 102 1.28 -7.10 -15.92
C PHE A 102 0.86 -7.26 -17.40
N TRP A 103 0.81 -8.49 -17.91
CA TRP A 103 0.45 -8.76 -19.30
C TRP A 103 -0.99 -8.38 -19.64
N GLN A 104 -1.87 -8.28 -18.64
CA GLN A 104 -3.26 -7.86 -18.84
C GLN A 104 -3.40 -6.36 -19.12
N LEU A 105 -2.39 -5.54 -18.72
CA LEU A 105 -2.36 -4.11 -19.05
C LEU A 105 -2.32 -3.85 -20.56
N LEU A 106 -1.75 -4.78 -21.32
CA LEU A 106 -1.60 -4.66 -22.77
C LEU A 106 -2.88 -5.03 -23.53
N ASN A 107 -3.92 -5.54 -22.85
CA ASN A 107 -5.14 -5.99 -23.48
C ASN A 107 -6.30 -4.97 -23.30
N PRO A 108 -6.65 -4.19 -24.34
CA PRO A 108 -7.69 -3.17 -24.24
C PRO A 108 -9.08 -3.74 -23.97
N LEU A 109 -9.36 -4.98 -24.38
CA LEU A 109 -10.64 -5.63 -24.11
C LEU A 109 -10.82 -5.96 -22.62
N VAL A 110 -9.73 -6.31 -21.93
CA VAL A 110 -9.78 -6.54 -20.47
C VAL A 110 -10.03 -5.22 -19.74
N TRP A 111 -9.43 -4.12 -20.21
CA TRP A 111 -9.72 -2.78 -19.69
C TRP A 111 -11.18 -2.40 -19.83
N ALA A 112 -11.73 -2.51 -21.04
CA ALA A 112 -13.13 -2.18 -21.34
C ALA A 112 -14.10 -2.99 -20.47
N LYS A 113 -13.88 -4.33 -20.35
CA LYS A 113 -14.69 -5.20 -19.50
C LYS A 113 -14.52 -4.85 -18.01
N THR A 114 -13.31 -4.53 -17.56
CA THR A 114 -13.06 -4.13 -16.15
C THR A 114 -13.80 -2.84 -15.82
N ILE A 115 -13.67 -1.81 -16.65
CA ILE A 115 -14.37 -0.52 -16.46
C ILE A 115 -15.89 -0.74 -16.53
N GLY A 116 -16.37 -1.50 -17.51
CA GLY A 116 -17.80 -1.83 -17.64
C GLY A 116 -18.35 -2.58 -16.42
N ALA A 117 -17.55 -3.45 -15.79
CA ALA A 117 -17.95 -4.13 -14.55
C ALA A 117 -18.06 -3.17 -13.35
N TYR A 118 -17.14 -2.22 -13.21
CA TYR A 118 -17.23 -1.18 -12.17
C TYR A 118 -18.38 -0.19 -12.42
N LEU A 119 -18.79 0.01 -13.67
CA LEU A 119 -19.97 0.80 -14.05
C LEU A 119 -21.28 -0.01 -14.03
N PHE A 120 -21.26 -1.27 -13.57
CA PHE A 120 -22.40 -2.19 -13.53
C PHE A 120 -23.02 -2.53 -14.90
N ILE A 121 -22.28 -2.30 -15.99
CA ILE A 121 -22.74 -2.54 -17.37
C ILE A 121 -22.32 -3.93 -17.88
N ALA A 122 -21.21 -4.48 -17.35
CA ALA A 122 -20.64 -5.76 -17.79
C ALA A 122 -20.36 -6.69 -16.61
N LYS A 123 -20.26 -8.01 -16.91
CA LYS A 123 -19.78 -8.99 -15.93
C LYS A 123 -18.27 -8.83 -15.74
N HIS A 124 -17.79 -9.13 -14.53
CA HIS A 124 -16.35 -9.13 -14.25
C HIS A 124 -15.59 -10.04 -15.22
N PRO A 125 -14.51 -9.56 -15.85
CA PRO A 125 -13.72 -10.38 -16.75
C PRO A 125 -13.02 -11.49 -15.98
N HIS A 126 -12.83 -12.65 -16.61
CA HIS A 126 -11.93 -13.67 -16.07
C HIS A 126 -10.50 -13.15 -16.09
N ILE A 127 -9.84 -13.12 -14.93
CA ILE A 127 -8.53 -12.51 -14.71
C ILE A 127 -7.47 -13.61 -14.66
N LYS A 128 -6.44 -13.51 -15.51
CA LYS A 128 -5.25 -14.35 -15.43
C LYS A 128 -4.23 -13.66 -14.51
N GLY A 129 -4.21 -13.97 -13.21
CA GLY A 129 -3.32 -13.35 -12.24
C GLY A 129 -4.05 -12.83 -11.01
N ALA A 130 -3.32 -12.16 -10.10
CA ALA A 130 -3.87 -11.68 -8.83
C ALA A 130 -4.67 -10.37 -8.97
N TYR A 131 -4.37 -9.53 -9.96
CA TYR A 131 -4.93 -8.19 -10.11
C TYR A 131 -5.56 -7.97 -11.49
N ASN A 132 -6.66 -7.24 -11.54
CA ASN A 132 -7.18 -6.69 -12.78
C ASN A 132 -6.33 -5.47 -13.23
N PRO A 133 -6.44 -5.01 -14.50
CA PRO A 133 -5.63 -3.89 -14.99
C PRO A 133 -5.74 -2.62 -14.18
N LEU A 134 -6.95 -2.27 -13.71
CA LEU A 134 -7.18 -1.08 -12.89
C LEU A 134 -6.51 -1.19 -11.52
N GLN A 135 -6.63 -2.34 -10.86
CA GLN A 135 -5.96 -2.61 -9.58
C GLN A 135 -4.44 -2.56 -9.73
N PHE A 136 -3.89 -3.22 -10.76
CA PHE A 136 -2.45 -3.23 -10.99
C PHE A 136 -1.90 -1.83 -11.22
N THR A 137 -2.56 -1.02 -12.06
CA THR A 137 -2.18 0.38 -12.32
C THR A 137 -2.24 1.22 -11.04
N THR A 138 -3.32 1.08 -10.26
CA THR A 138 -3.47 1.80 -9.00
C THR A 138 -2.34 1.44 -8.03
N TYR A 139 -2.00 0.16 -7.87
CA TYR A 139 -0.92 -0.26 -6.98
C TYR A 139 0.47 0.16 -7.48
N PHE A 140 0.67 0.21 -8.80
CA PHE A 140 1.88 0.74 -9.38
C PHE A 140 2.04 2.23 -9.08
N VAL A 141 0.99 3.03 -9.30
CA VAL A 141 0.98 4.46 -8.96
C VAL A 141 1.24 4.69 -7.48
N LEU A 142 0.59 3.91 -6.59
CA LEU A 142 0.86 3.98 -5.15
C LEU A 142 2.29 3.60 -4.80
N GLY A 143 2.89 2.66 -5.53
CA GLY A 143 4.31 2.32 -5.40
C GLY A 143 5.20 3.53 -5.71
N LEU A 144 4.90 4.27 -6.78
CA LEU A 144 5.61 5.50 -7.13
C LEU A 144 5.41 6.61 -6.08
N VAL A 145 4.18 6.80 -5.59
CA VAL A 145 3.90 7.77 -4.51
C VAL A 145 4.64 7.37 -3.23
N THR A 146 4.69 6.07 -2.90
CA THR A 146 5.49 5.57 -1.77
C THR A 146 6.96 5.88 -1.94
N LEU A 147 7.51 5.70 -3.14
CA LEU A 147 8.91 6.05 -3.44
C LEU A 147 9.15 7.55 -3.26
N ILE A 148 8.27 8.39 -3.79
CA ILE A 148 8.37 9.86 -3.66
C ILE A 148 8.34 10.29 -2.20
N ILE A 149 7.39 9.77 -1.41
CA ILE A 149 7.27 10.15 0.00
C ILE A 149 8.45 9.65 0.83
N CYS A 150 9.01 8.48 0.52
CA CYS A 150 10.21 7.96 1.16
C CYS A 150 11.44 8.81 0.81
N LEU A 151 11.65 9.14 -0.45
CA LEU A 151 12.79 9.96 -0.90
C LEU A 151 12.73 11.37 -0.31
N THR A 152 11.57 12.02 -0.37
CA THR A 152 11.37 13.34 0.24
C THR A 152 11.53 13.28 1.76
N GLY A 153 11.03 12.23 2.42
CA GLY A 153 11.19 12.03 3.86
C GLY A 153 12.65 11.87 4.29
N VAL A 154 13.42 11.06 3.56
CA VAL A 154 14.88 10.90 3.80
C VAL A 154 15.61 12.22 3.62
N ASN A 155 15.28 12.99 2.58
CA ASN A 155 15.88 14.28 2.34
C ASN A 155 15.55 15.29 3.46
N LEU A 156 14.29 15.32 3.92
CA LEU A 156 13.86 16.15 5.05
C LEU A 156 14.58 15.73 6.36
N TYR A 157 14.79 14.44 6.58
CA TYR A 157 15.53 13.92 7.71
C TYR A 157 17.00 14.39 7.68
N ALA A 158 17.67 14.25 6.52
CA ALA A 158 19.04 14.65 6.33
C ALA A 158 19.27 16.16 6.48
N ASN A 159 18.28 16.98 6.16
CA ASN A 159 18.33 18.43 6.36
C ASN A 159 18.13 18.87 7.84
N VAL A 160 17.75 17.94 8.72
CA VAL A 160 17.65 18.20 10.16
C VAL A 160 18.83 17.59 10.93
N TYR A 161 19.25 16.39 10.54
CA TYR A 161 20.31 15.62 11.18
C TYR A 161 21.51 15.54 10.24
N HIS A 162 22.60 16.24 10.57
CA HIS A 162 23.76 16.37 9.70
C HIS A 162 24.87 15.36 9.99
N ASP A 163 24.81 14.68 11.16
CA ASP A 163 25.81 13.71 11.59
C ASP A 163 25.31 12.25 11.49
N GLY A 164 26.22 11.30 11.48
CA GLY A 164 25.93 9.88 11.44
C GLY A 164 25.10 9.49 10.22
N LEU A 165 23.97 8.85 10.46
CA LEU A 165 23.05 8.40 9.39
C LEU A 165 22.52 9.56 8.55
N GLY A 166 22.22 10.70 9.18
CA GLY A 166 21.75 11.90 8.50
C GLY A 166 22.80 12.47 7.54
N GLY A 167 24.06 12.51 7.95
CA GLY A 167 25.17 12.93 7.09
C GLY A 167 25.35 12.04 5.87
N ILE A 168 25.27 10.71 6.04
CA ILE A 168 25.33 9.75 4.93
C ILE A 168 24.15 9.97 3.96
N MET A 169 22.94 10.12 4.50
CA MET A 169 21.76 10.38 3.69
C MET A 169 21.83 11.72 2.98
N GLY A 170 22.35 12.76 3.62
CA GLY A 170 22.59 14.06 3.00
C GLY A 170 23.53 13.96 1.81
N ALA A 171 24.64 13.23 1.94
CA ALA A 171 25.58 13.00 0.85
C ALA A 171 24.92 12.26 -0.34
N CYS A 172 24.01 11.31 -0.06
CA CYS A 172 23.36 10.51 -1.10
C CYS A 172 22.15 11.18 -1.75
N PHE A 173 21.39 12.01 -1.01
CA PHE A 173 20.06 12.47 -1.42
C PHE A 173 19.91 14.00 -1.51
N SER A 174 20.96 14.80 -1.26
CA SER A 174 20.91 16.29 -1.36
C SER A 174 20.52 16.80 -2.75
N TRP A 175 20.73 16.01 -3.82
CA TRP A 175 20.29 16.33 -5.17
C TRP A 175 18.78 16.53 -5.29
N ILE A 176 17.99 15.95 -4.37
CA ILE A 176 16.53 16.09 -4.35
C ILE A 176 16.12 17.54 -4.14
N ASP A 177 16.84 18.29 -3.28
CA ASP A 177 16.58 19.72 -3.09
C ASP A 177 16.72 20.49 -4.40
N SER A 178 17.76 20.20 -5.17
CA SER A 178 18.01 20.86 -6.46
C SER A 178 16.93 20.52 -7.50
N VAL A 179 16.55 19.24 -7.60
CA VAL A 179 15.50 18.78 -8.53
C VAL A 179 14.13 19.34 -8.17
N CYS A 180 13.80 19.41 -6.88
CA CYS A 180 12.52 19.95 -6.42
C CYS A 180 12.48 21.49 -6.38
N GLY A 181 13.61 22.18 -6.57
CA GLY A 181 13.68 23.64 -6.48
C GLY A 181 13.71 24.16 -5.05
N GLY A 182 14.28 23.38 -4.12
CA GLY A 182 14.53 23.76 -2.75
C GLY A 182 13.70 23.01 -1.70
N LEU A 183 14.14 23.08 -0.44
CA LEU A 183 13.59 22.35 0.70
C LEU A 183 12.10 22.66 0.97
N ALA A 184 11.63 23.87 0.67
CA ALA A 184 10.23 24.23 0.81
C ALA A 184 9.34 23.39 -0.13
N ASN A 185 9.77 23.19 -1.37
CA ASN A 185 9.06 22.37 -2.33
C ASN A 185 9.11 20.88 -1.97
N VAL A 186 10.25 20.40 -1.43
CA VAL A 186 10.33 19.03 -0.91
C VAL A 186 9.30 18.78 0.19
N ARG A 187 9.13 19.72 1.13
CA ARG A 187 8.09 19.65 2.16
C ARG A 187 6.68 19.65 1.54
N ALA A 188 6.43 20.50 0.55
CA ALA A 188 5.14 20.56 -0.13
C ALA A 188 4.84 19.24 -0.86
N ILE A 189 5.80 18.67 -1.59
CA ILE A 189 5.67 17.39 -2.28
C ILE A 189 5.40 16.25 -1.27
N HIS A 190 6.15 16.20 -0.17
CA HIS A 190 5.96 15.21 0.89
C HIS A 190 4.53 15.30 1.48
N HIS A 191 4.05 16.51 1.75
CA HIS A 191 2.71 16.74 2.26
C HIS A 191 1.61 16.40 1.24
N ILE A 192 1.78 16.79 -0.03
CA ILE A 192 0.84 16.44 -1.12
C ILE A 192 0.78 14.92 -1.31
N ALA A 193 1.92 14.22 -1.30
CA ALA A 193 1.96 12.77 -1.39
C ALA A 193 1.19 12.09 -0.24
N THR A 194 1.17 12.68 0.96
CA THR A 194 0.38 12.21 2.09
C THR A 194 -1.13 12.24 1.79
N TRP A 195 -1.63 13.28 1.10
CA TRP A 195 -3.05 13.37 0.72
C TRP A 195 -3.49 12.25 -0.21
N VAL A 196 -2.59 11.74 -1.05
CA VAL A 196 -2.89 10.56 -1.90
C VAL A 196 -3.24 9.35 -1.04
N PHE A 197 -2.50 9.11 0.05
CA PHE A 197 -2.80 8.01 0.98
C PHE A 197 -4.08 8.26 1.77
N ILE A 198 -4.34 9.51 2.21
CA ILE A 198 -5.56 9.86 2.94
C ILE A 198 -6.81 9.58 2.11
N VAL A 199 -6.77 9.86 0.81
CA VAL A 199 -7.88 9.58 -0.11
C VAL A 199 -7.93 8.08 -0.45
N PHE A 200 -6.78 7.47 -0.70
CA PHE A 200 -6.70 6.08 -1.15
C PHE A 200 -7.14 5.08 -0.07
N VAL A 201 -6.70 5.25 1.19
CA VAL A 201 -6.96 4.25 2.24
C VAL A 201 -8.45 4.01 2.48
N PRO A 202 -9.30 5.04 2.68
CA PRO A 202 -10.74 4.84 2.83
C PRO A 202 -11.40 4.22 1.59
N VAL A 203 -11.02 4.66 0.39
CA VAL A 203 -11.53 4.11 -0.86
C VAL A 203 -11.13 2.64 -1.01
N HIS A 204 -9.88 2.30 -0.68
CA HIS A 204 -9.39 0.92 -0.70
C HIS A 204 -10.18 0.03 0.27
N ILE A 205 -10.37 0.46 1.51
CA ILE A 205 -11.14 -0.29 2.51
C ILE A 205 -12.59 -0.50 2.04
N TYR A 206 -13.22 0.56 1.53
CA TYR A 206 -14.56 0.48 0.96
C TYR A 206 -14.65 -0.55 -0.17
N LEU A 207 -13.73 -0.49 -1.13
CA LEU A 207 -13.73 -1.42 -2.27
C LEU A 207 -13.46 -2.87 -1.85
N VAL A 208 -12.60 -3.09 -0.85
CA VAL A 208 -12.34 -4.43 -0.30
C VAL A 208 -13.59 -5.00 0.35
N ILE A 209 -14.28 -4.22 1.20
CA ILE A 209 -15.53 -4.64 1.85
C ILE A 209 -16.62 -4.89 0.78
N TRP A 210 -16.82 -3.93 -0.12
CA TRP A 210 -17.81 -4.03 -1.19
C TRP A 210 -17.60 -5.28 -2.05
N ASN A 211 -16.34 -5.53 -2.46
CA ASN A 211 -15.99 -6.70 -3.26
C ASN A 211 -16.24 -8.01 -2.52
N SER A 212 -15.96 -8.06 -1.21
CA SER A 212 -16.18 -9.25 -0.38
C SER A 212 -17.67 -9.56 -0.17
N VAL A 213 -18.50 -8.52 -0.06
CA VAL A 213 -19.96 -8.67 0.05
C VAL A 213 -20.58 -9.08 -1.29
N ARG A 214 -20.11 -8.49 -2.37
CA ARG A 214 -20.68 -8.73 -3.72
C ARG A 214 -20.21 -10.03 -4.34
N TYR A 215 -18.97 -10.43 -4.08
CA TYR A 215 -18.35 -11.63 -4.65
C TYR A 215 -17.72 -12.45 -3.51
N PRO A 216 -18.38 -13.51 -3.03
CA PRO A 216 -17.92 -14.29 -1.86
C PRO A 216 -16.71 -15.20 -2.18
N ASN A 217 -15.76 -14.68 -2.94
CA ASN A 217 -14.55 -15.40 -3.37
C ASN A 217 -13.35 -15.17 -2.42
N GLY A 218 -13.57 -14.64 -1.21
CA GLY A 218 -12.50 -14.42 -0.23
C GLY A 218 -11.60 -13.21 -0.49
N GLY A 219 -12.11 -12.17 -1.19
CA GLY A 219 -11.29 -10.99 -1.57
C GLY A 219 -10.64 -10.25 -0.40
N ALA A 220 -11.39 -9.98 0.68
CA ALA A 220 -10.86 -9.38 1.90
C ALA A 220 -10.02 -10.38 2.70
N ASP A 221 -10.45 -11.64 2.72
CA ASP A 221 -9.79 -12.72 3.45
C ASP A 221 -8.41 -13.04 2.88
N ALA A 222 -8.18 -12.81 1.59
CA ALA A 222 -6.89 -13.08 0.94
C ALA A 222 -5.70 -12.33 1.57
N MET A 223 -5.91 -11.16 2.19
CA MET A 223 -4.85 -10.43 2.92
C MET A 223 -4.73 -10.86 4.38
N VAL A 224 -5.64 -11.70 4.88
CA VAL A 224 -5.60 -12.28 6.24
C VAL A 224 -5.17 -13.73 6.17
N SER A 225 -5.92 -14.58 5.47
CA SER A 225 -5.65 -16.02 5.33
C SER A 225 -4.62 -16.34 4.23
N GLY A 226 -4.56 -15.52 3.19
CA GLY A 226 -3.79 -15.78 1.97
C GLY A 226 -4.54 -16.61 0.93
N ILE A 227 -5.74 -17.06 1.23
CA ILE A 227 -6.51 -18.01 0.43
C ILE A 227 -7.57 -17.25 -0.37
N ARG A 228 -7.69 -17.61 -1.64
CA ARG A 228 -8.83 -17.22 -2.48
C ARG A 228 -9.59 -18.46 -2.92
N TYR A 229 -10.90 -18.34 -3.05
CA TYR A 229 -11.79 -19.39 -3.51
C TYR A 229 -12.14 -19.16 -4.98
N SER A 230 -12.02 -20.20 -5.81
CA SER A 230 -12.49 -20.20 -7.19
C SER A 230 -13.54 -21.28 -7.40
N GLU A 231 -14.64 -20.91 -8.07
CA GLU A 231 -15.64 -21.88 -8.54
C GLU A 231 -15.17 -22.44 -9.88
N GLU A 232 -14.95 -23.74 -9.97
CA GLU A 232 -14.72 -24.42 -11.23
C GLU A 232 -16.09 -24.91 -11.74
N GLN A 233 -16.53 -24.35 -12.87
CA GLN A 233 -17.66 -24.94 -13.60
C GLN A 233 -17.12 -26.15 -14.36
N ARG A 234 -17.47 -27.37 -13.95
CA ARG A 234 -17.30 -28.54 -14.81
C ARG A 234 -18.28 -28.39 -15.99
N VAL A 235 -17.72 -28.23 -17.17
CA VAL A 235 -18.44 -28.35 -18.44
C VAL A 235 -18.62 -29.81 -18.76
#